data_9523ab73ff8d217107bca3a063943026
#
_entry.id   9523ab73ff8d217107bca3a063943026
#
_cell.length_a   1.000
_cell.length_b   1.000
_cell.length_c   1.000
_cell.angle_alpha   90.00
_cell.angle_beta   90.00
_cell.angle_gamma   90.00
#
_symmetry.space_group_name_H-M   'P 1'
#
loop_
_entity.id
_entity.type
_entity.pdbx_description
1 polymer ?
#
loop_
_entity_poly.entity_id
_entity_poly.type
_entity_poly.pdbx_seq_one_letter_code
_entity_poly.pdbx_strand_id
1 'polypeptide(L)'
;MTASIRVSIRKTCSVQAVIKWPNDILVSGKKVSGLLTEMSAEPDRIRHIALGIGVDVNMPIDELPPDVREFATTLAAEAGKKIDRTMLLQQILRELDSRYRVLLQSEADVLGEWEELNVTIGRRVSVGGPREALEGLAQGIDHEGRLIVKLDDGSLRQVAAGDVTILKKA
;
A
#
# COMPACT_ATOMS: atom_id res chain seq x y z
N MET A 1 -7.22 -4.97 0.37
CA MET A 1 -7.80 -3.62 0.61
C MET A 1 -7.05 -2.53 -0.18
N THR A 2 -5.71 -2.44 -0.14
CA THR A 2 -4.94 -1.49 -0.99
C THR A 2 -5.22 -1.65 -2.48
N ALA A 3 -5.42 -2.86 -2.98
CA ALA A 3 -5.83 -3.11 -4.36
C ALA A 3 -7.16 -2.40 -4.72
N SER A 4 -8.14 -2.36 -3.80
CA SER A 4 -9.39 -1.63 -3.99
C SER A 4 -9.16 -0.13 -4.19
N ILE A 5 -8.30 0.47 -3.36
CA ILE A 5 -7.98 1.90 -3.44
C ILE A 5 -7.24 2.20 -4.75
N ARG A 6 -6.23 1.38 -5.11
CA ARG A 6 -5.50 1.51 -6.37
C ARG A 6 -6.43 1.49 -7.58
N VAL A 7 -7.34 0.52 -7.65
CA VAL A 7 -8.29 0.41 -8.77
C VAL A 7 -9.23 1.61 -8.80
N SER A 8 -9.71 2.07 -7.64
CA SER A 8 -10.58 3.25 -7.53
C SER A 8 -9.89 4.52 -8.03
N ILE A 9 -8.63 4.73 -7.63
CA ILE A 9 -7.82 5.87 -8.10
C ILE A 9 -7.67 5.81 -9.63
N ARG A 10 -7.30 4.64 -10.17
CA ARG A 10 -7.16 4.49 -11.62
C ARG A 10 -8.46 4.79 -12.37
N LYS A 11 -9.61 4.29 -11.89
CA LYS A 11 -10.93 4.49 -12.53
C LYS A 11 -11.42 5.93 -12.45
N THR A 12 -11.18 6.62 -11.33
CA THR A 12 -11.74 7.95 -11.07
C THR A 12 -10.82 9.07 -11.50
N CYS A 13 -9.49 8.90 -11.30
CA CYS A 13 -8.52 9.96 -11.50
C CYS A 13 -7.72 9.80 -12.80
N SER A 14 -7.78 8.64 -13.45
CA SER A 14 -6.99 8.29 -14.64
C SER A 14 -5.47 8.35 -14.44
N VAL A 15 -4.99 8.20 -13.20
CA VAL A 15 -3.57 8.14 -12.85
C VAL A 15 -3.13 6.70 -12.58
N GLN A 16 -1.87 6.40 -12.89
CA GLN A 16 -1.30 5.08 -12.63
C GLN A 16 -0.84 4.99 -11.18
N ALA A 17 -1.58 4.23 -10.39
CA ALA A 17 -1.25 3.96 -9.00
C ALA A 17 -0.69 2.55 -8.85
N VAL A 18 0.26 2.37 -7.94
CA VAL A 18 0.89 1.10 -7.60
C VAL A 18 0.88 0.89 -6.09
N ILE A 19 0.96 -0.36 -5.66
CA ILE A 19 1.02 -0.70 -4.24
C ILE A 19 2.48 -0.80 -3.82
N LYS A 20 2.82 -0.22 -2.67
CA LYS A 20 4.08 -0.44 -1.96
C LYS A 20 3.77 -1.14 -0.65
N TRP A 21 4.46 -2.25 -0.38
CA TRP A 21 4.32 -2.99 0.87
C TRP A 21 4.68 -2.10 2.07
N PRO A 22 3.96 -2.19 3.19
CA PRO A 22 2.81 -3.09 3.40
C PRO A 22 1.46 -2.49 2.96
N ASN A 23 1.27 -1.18 2.97
CA ASN A 23 -0.04 -0.54 3.01
C ASN A 23 -0.11 0.81 2.27
N ASP A 24 0.93 1.17 1.52
CA ASP A 24 1.00 2.44 0.80
C ASP A 24 0.56 2.31 -0.66
N ILE A 25 -0.01 3.40 -1.17
CA ILE A 25 -0.27 3.57 -2.59
C ILE A 25 0.55 4.73 -3.12
N LEU A 26 1.29 4.46 -4.18
CA LEU A 26 2.13 5.45 -4.82
C LEU A 26 1.60 5.83 -6.20
N VAL A 27 1.78 7.09 -6.56
CA VAL A 27 1.68 7.63 -7.92
C VAL A 27 2.98 8.37 -8.22
N SER A 28 3.58 8.12 -9.37
CA SER A 28 4.88 8.71 -9.77
C SER A 28 5.99 8.53 -8.71
N GLY A 29 5.93 7.42 -7.96
CA GLY A 29 6.90 7.10 -6.90
C GLY A 29 6.65 7.80 -5.57
N LYS A 30 5.61 8.65 -5.45
CA LYS A 30 5.24 9.37 -4.24
C LYS A 30 3.95 8.84 -3.63
N LYS A 31 3.85 8.83 -2.32
CA LYS A 31 2.69 8.35 -1.58
C LYS A 31 1.48 9.28 -1.79
N VAL A 32 0.34 8.70 -2.11
CA VAL A 32 -0.96 9.39 -2.20
C VAL A 32 -1.99 8.81 -1.23
N SER A 33 -1.74 7.62 -0.70
CA SER A 33 -2.66 6.96 0.22
C SER A 33 -1.91 5.99 1.13
N GLY A 34 -2.41 5.85 2.34
CA GLY A 34 -1.99 4.84 3.29
C GLY A 34 -3.18 4.22 3.98
N LEU A 35 -3.06 2.96 4.37
CA LEU A 35 -4.08 2.22 5.10
C LEU A 35 -3.56 1.86 6.48
N LEU A 36 -4.45 1.94 7.47
CA LEU A 36 -4.22 1.47 8.83
C LEU A 36 -5.32 0.48 9.19
N THR A 37 -4.93 -0.68 9.70
CA THR A 37 -5.87 -1.68 10.19
C THR A 37 -5.72 -1.83 11.68
N GLU A 38 -6.82 -1.68 12.40
CA GLU A 38 -6.91 -1.94 13.83
C GLU A 38 -7.84 -3.14 14.05
N MET A 39 -7.42 -4.08 14.87
CA MET A 39 -8.15 -5.30 15.15
C MET A 39 -8.45 -5.40 16.64
N SER A 40 -9.70 -5.70 16.97
CA SER A 40 -10.09 -6.14 18.30
C SER A 40 -10.40 -7.64 18.27
N ALA A 41 -9.66 -8.40 19.08
CA ALA A 41 -9.79 -9.86 19.14
C ALA A 41 -9.99 -10.33 20.58
N GLU A 42 -10.70 -11.43 20.74
CA GLU A 42 -10.75 -12.29 21.94
C GLU A 42 -9.84 -13.50 21.68
N PRO A 43 -9.53 -14.31 22.69
CA PRO A 43 -8.62 -15.46 22.51
C PRO A 43 -9.04 -16.43 21.41
N ASP A 44 -10.32 -16.54 21.13
CA ASP A 44 -10.93 -17.51 20.21
C ASP A 44 -11.58 -16.90 18.97
N ARG A 45 -11.67 -15.56 18.89
CA ARG A 45 -12.34 -14.89 17.75
C ARG A 45 -11.92 -13.45 17.54
N ILE A 46 -11.98 -13.00 16.29
CA ILE A 46 -11.92 -11.58 15.93
C ILE A 46 -13.29 -10.95 16.18
N ARG A 47 -13.35 -9.90 16.98
CA ARG A 47 -14.59 -9.13 17.22
C ARG A 47 -14.91 -8.21 16.07
N HIS A 48 -13.94 -7.39 15.68
CA HIS A 48 -14.05 -6.49 14.54
C HIS A 48 -12.67 -6.05 14.04
N ILE A 49 -12.66 -5.62 12.81
CA ILE A 49 -11.51 -4.97 12.17
C ILE A 49 -11.97 -3.58 11.72
N ALA A 50 -11.28 -2.54 12.18
CA ALA A 50 -11.45 -1.18 11.68
C ALA A 50 -10.38 -0.90 10.62
N LEU A 51 -10.81 -0.41 9.45
CA LEU A 51 -9.93 -0.04 8.36
C LEU A 51 -9.93 1.48 8.19
N GLY A 52 -8.85 2.13 8.60
CA GLY A 52 -8.57 3.53 8.32
C GLY A 52 -7.97 3.70 6.92
N ILE A 53 -8.51 4.59 6.10
CA ILE A 53 -8.03 4.87 4.75
C ILE A 53 -7.76 6.36 4.64
N GLY A 54 -6.48 6.75 4.54
CA GLY A 54 -6.07 8.13 4.23
C GLY A 54 -5.80 8.27 2.73
N VAL A 55 -6.34 9.32 2.09
CA VAL A 55 -6.08 9.63 0.68
C VAL A 55 -5.86 11.12 0.51
N ASP A 56 -4.72 11.50 -0.02
CA ASP A 56 -4.38 12.88 -0.36
C ASP A 56 -5.00 13.23 -1.72
N VAL A 57 -6.16 13.90 -1.70
CA VAL A 57 -6.95 14.07 -2.93
C VAL A 57 -6.69 15.43 -3.58
N ASN A 58 -7.08 16.52 -2.94
CA ASN A 58 -7.12 17.85 -3.56
C ASN A 58 -6.29 18.90 -2.82
N MET A 59 -5.52 18.51 -1.81
CA MET A 59 -4.64 19.43 -1.10
C MET A 59 -3.58 19.97 -2.05
N PRO A 60 -3.33 21.28 -2.12
CA PRO A 60 -2.19 21.83 -2.84
C PRO A 60 -0.87 21.29 -2.31
N ILE A 61 0.10 21.02 -3.19
CA ILE A 61 1.40 20.43 -2.78
C ILE A 61 2.15 21.33 -1.81
N ASP A 62 2.02 22.64 -1.93
CA ASP A 62 2.63 23.64 -1.06
C ASP A 62 2.01 23.71 0.34
N GLU A 63 0.84 23.12 0.55
CA GLU A 63 0.23 22.93 1.86
C GLU A 63 0.71 21.68 2.60
N LEU A 64 1.36 20.73 1.88
CA LEU A 64 1.99 19.58 2.54
C LEU A 64 3.17 20.07 3.37
N PRO A 65 3.46 19.46 4.55
CA PRO A 65 4.67 19.76 5.32
C PRO A 65 5.94 19.60 4.46
N PRO A 66 6.94 20.49 4.59
CA PRO A 66 8.14 20.48 3.73
C PRO A 66 8.89 19.15 3.72
N ASP A 67 8.96 18.48 4.87
CA ASP A 67 9.58 17.16 5.05
C ASP A 67 8.80 16.02 4.40
N VAL A 68 7.50 16.22 4.16
CA VAL A 68 6.61 15.22 3.52
C VAL A 68 6.59 15.36 2.00
N ARG A 69 6.78 16.57 1.44
CA ARG A 69 6.67 16.85 -0.01
C ARG A 69 7.60 16.02 -0.89
N GLU A 70 8.73 15.58 -0.34
CA GLU A 70 9.65 14.72 -1.08
C GLU A 70 9.05 13.33 -1.34
N PHE A 71 8.27 12.81 -0.39
CA PHE A 71 7.77 11.43 -0.39
C PHE A 71 6.28 11.30 -0.69
N ALA A 72 5.52 12.39 -0.63
CA ALA A 72 4.07 12.40 -0.85
C ALA A 72 3.67 13.34 -1.99
N THR A 73 2.49 13.08 -2.54
CA THR A 73 1.82 13.90 -3.57
C THR A 73 0.31 13.80 -3.39
N THR A 74 -0.47 14.51 -4.21
CA THR A 74 -1.93 14.45 -4.18
C THR A 74 -2.49 14.02 -5.52
N LEU A 75 -3.67 13.40 -5.50
CA LEU A 75 -4.31 12.93 -6.73
C LEU A 75 -4.61 14.08 -7.70
N ALA A 76 -4.96 15.26 -7.19
CA ALA A 76 -5.21 16.43 -8.03
C ALA A 76 -3.94 16.92 -8.73
N ALA A 77 -2.80 16.93 -8.03
CA ALA A 77 -1.52 17.31 -8.61
C ALA A 77 -1.10 16.34 -9.72
N GLU A 78 -1.22 15.04 -9.47
CA GLU A 78 -0.84 14.01 -10.44
C GLU A 78 -1.79 13.93 -11.64
N ALA A 79 -3.08 14.21 -11.43
CA ALA A 79 -4.08 14.23 -12.49
C ALA A 79 -4.14 15.57 -13.25
N GLY A 80 -3.50 16.62 -12.76
CA GLY A 80 -3.56 17.97 -13.32
C GLY A 80 -4.95 18.62 -13.24
N LYS A 81 -5.85 18.12 -12.39
CA LYS A 81 -7.22 18.60 -12.23
C LYS A 81 -7.78 18.25 -10.85
N LYS A 82 -8.78 19.04 -10.42
CA LYS A 82 -9.53 18.74 -9.20
C LYS A 82 -10.29 17.42 -9.33
N ILE A 83 -10.24 16.59 -8.31
CA ILE A 83 -10.89 15.29 -8.23
C ILE A 83 -12.21 15.43 -7.47
N ASP A 84 -13.27 14.81 -7.97
CA ASP A 84 -14.52 14.65 -7.24
C ASP A 84 -14.34 13.62 -6.11
N ARG A 85 -14.28 14.13 -4.87
CA ARG A 85 -14.06 13.31 -3.68
C ARG A 85 -15.22 12.33 -3.43
N THR A 86 -16.46 12.75 -3.77
CA THR A 86 -17.64 11.91 -3.58
C THR A 86 -17.64 10.73 -4.54
N MET A 87 -17.32 10.95 -5.80
CA MET A 87 -17.18 9.88 -6.77
C MET A 87 -16.05 8.93 -6.42
N LEU A 88 -14.91 9.45 -5.96
CA LEU A 88 -13.79 8.63 -5.51
C LEU A 88 -14.18 7.75 -4.32
N LEU A 89 -14.85 8.33 -3.30
CA LEU A 89 -15.31 7.59 -2.13
C LEU A 89 -16.30 6.47 -2.50
N GLN A 90 -17.29 6.79 -3.35
CA GLN A 90 -18.25 5.79 -3.83
C GLN A 90 -17.54 4.64 -4.57
N GLN A 91 -16.55 4.94 -5.39
CA GLN A 91 -15.79 3.92 -6.10
C GLN A 91 -14.97 3.07 -5.14
N ILE A 92 -14.33 3.68 -4.14
CA ILE A 92 -13.58 2.96 -3.09
C ILE A 92 -14.50 1.96 -2.36
N LEU A 93 -15.67 2.41 -1.93
CA LEU A 93 -16.62 1.54 -1.22
C LEU A 93 -17.11 0.37 -2.09
N ARG A 94 -17.39 0.60 -3.39
CA ARG A 94 -17.77 -0.47 -4.32
C ARG A 94 -16.64 -1.51 -4.51
N GLU A 95 -15.40 -1.04 -4.67
CA GLU A 95 -14.25 -1.93 -4.84
C GLU A 95 -13.92 -2.71 -3.55
N LEU A 96 -14.12 -2.09 -2.39
CA LEU A 96 -13.97 -2.75 -1.10
C LEU A 96 -15.00 -3.87 -0.92
N ASP A 97 -16.29 -3.57 -1.16
CA ASP A 97 -17.37 -4.57 -1.06
C ASP A 97 -17.13 -5.74 -2.02
N SER A 98 -16.76 -5.45 -3.27
CA SER A 98 -16.48 -6.48 -4.26
C SER A 98 -15.33 -7.41 -3.83
N ARG A 99 -14.20 -6.85 -3.38
CA ARG A 99 -13.05 -7.65 -2.93
C ARG A 99 -13.27 -8.35 -1.61
N TYR A 100 -14.06 -7.77 -0.72
CA TYR A 100 -14.43 -8.44 0.52
C TYR A 100 -15.24 -9.71 0.24
N ARG A 101 -16.13 -9.70 -0.75
CA ARG A 101 -16.86 -10.90 -1.19
C ARG A 101 -15.91 -11.97 -1.76
N VAL A 102 -14.90 -11.57 -2.53
CA VAL A 102 -13.88 -12.50 -3.03
C VAL A 102 -13.06 -13.07 -1.88
N LEU A 103 -12.64 -12.24 -0.93
CA LEU A 103 -11.87 -12.65 0.24
C LEU A 103 -12.61 -13.74 1.07
N LEU A 104 -13.93 -13.61 1.20
CA LEU A 104 -14.74 -14.62 1.90
C LEU A 104 -14.80 -15.98 1.17
N GLN A 105 -14.43 -16.01 -0.10
CA GLN A 105 -14.44 -17.24 -0.92
C GLN A 105 -13.03 -17.81 -1.13
N SER A 106 -12.03 -16.94 -1.34
CA SER A 106 -10.65 -17.32 -1.62
C SER A 106 -9.68 -16.24 -1.18
N GLU A 107 -8.98 -16.48 -0.08
CA GLU A 107 -7.91 -15.58 0.39
C GLU A 107 -6.71 -15.59 -0.59
N ALA A 108 -6.39 -16.73 -1.17
CA ALA A 108 -5.27 -16.88 -2.09
C ALA A 108 -5.41 -16.00 -3.33
N ASP A 109 -6.63 -15.86 -3.89
CA ASP A 109 -6.88 -15.00 -5.06
C ASP A 109 -6.63 -13.52 -4.74
N VAL A 110 -7.01 -13.09 -3.53
CA VAL A 110 -6.78 -11.71 -3.08
C VAL A 110 -5.30 -11.43 -2.86
N LEU A 111 -4.56 -12.37 -2.29
CA LEU A 111 -3.11 -12.25 -2.07
C LEU A 111 -2.35 -12.24 -3.40
N GLY A 112 -2.70 -13.14 -4.33
CA GLY A 112 -2.09 -13.19 -5.66
C GLY A 112 -2.28 -11.88 -6.44
N GLU A 113 -3.51 -11.35 -6.51
CA GLU A 113 -3.77 -10.04 -7.14
C GLU A 113 -2.95 -8.94 -6.47
N TRP A 114 -2.87 -8.95 -5.15
CA TRP A 114 -2.15 -7.93 -4.40
C TRP A 114 -0.63 -7.99 -4.69
N GLU A 115 -0.06 -9.18 -4.75
CA GLU A 115 1.37 -9.38 -5.04
C GLU A 115 1.75 -8.88 -6.44
N GLU A 116 0.94 -9.20 -7.45
CA GLU A 116 1.13 -8.73 -8.83
C GLU A 116 1.10 -7.20 -8.96
N LEU A 117 0.34 -6.52 -8.11
CA LEU A 117 0.20 -5.06 -8.11
C LEU A 117 1.24 -4.34 -7.26
N ASN A 118 2.11 -5.09 -6.58
CA ASN A 118 3.05 -4.56 -5.61
C ASN A 118 4.42 -4.29 -6.22
N VAL A 119 4.86 -3.02 -6.17
CA VAL A 119 6.15 -2.60 -6.75
C VAL A 119 7.36 -2.88 -5.86
N THR A 120 7.15 -3.33 -4.63
CA THR A 120 8.23 -3.70 -3.71
C THR A 120 8.85 -5.03 -4.11
N ILE A 121 8.02 -5.96 -4.61
CA ILE A 121 8.46 -7.30 -5.01
C ILE A 121 9.44 -7.21 -6.18
N GLY A 122 10.52 -7.99 -6.13
CA GLY A 122 11.60 -7.98 -7.11
C GLY A 122 12.56 -6.79 -7.00
N ARG A 123 12.42 -5.98 -5.94
CA ARG A 123 13.29 -4.83 -5.69
C ARG A 123 14.21 -5.06 -4.49
N ARG A 124 15.36 -4.40 -4.54
CA ARG A 124 16.21 -4.26 -3.36
C ARG A 124 15.57 -3.26 -2.40
N VAL A 125 15.45 -3.63 -1.15
CA VAL A 125 14.76 -2.84 -0.12
C VAL A 125 15.61 -2.71 1.13
N SER A 126 15.37 -1.63 1.86
CA SER A 126 15.78 -1.45 3.24
C SER A 126 14.51 -1.41 4.10
N VAL A 127 14.42 -2.28 5.10
CA VAL A 127 13.25 -2.42 5.97
C VAL A 127 13.66 -2.13 7.41
N GLY A 128 12.94 -1.23 8.05
CA GLY A 128 13.18 -0.89 9.46
C GLY A 128 13.55 0.57 9.67
N GLY A 129 13.92 0.90 10.92
CA GLY A 129 14.28 2.26 11.33
C GLY A 129 15.78 2.53 11.23
N PRO A 130 16.21 3.77 11.59
CA PRO A 130 17.59 4.25 11.40
C PRO A 130 18.66 3.52 12.24
N ARG A 131 18.28 2.62 13.17
CA ARG A 131 19.24 1.89 14.03
C ARG A 131 19.50 0.44 13.59
N GLU A 132 18.54 -0.19 12.94
CA GLU A 132 18.66 -1.57 12.42
C GLU A 132 17.83 -1.67 11.15
N ALA A 133 18.46 -1.47 10.01
CA ALA A 133 17.85 -1.68 8.71
C ALA A 133 18.22 -3.07 8.18
N LEU A 134 17.22 -3.85 7.81
CA LEU A 134 17.38 -5.10 7.11
C LEU A 134 17.41 -4.80 5.60
N GLU A 135 18.53 -5.06 4.94
CA GLU A 135 18.65 -4.85 3.49
C GLU A 135 18.69 -6.16 2.73
N GLY A 136 18.01 -6.20 1.59
CA GLY A 136 17.98 -7.38 0.75
C GLY A 136 17.03 -7.25 -0.44
N LEU A 137 16.85 -8.36 -1.14
CA LEU A 137 15.92 -8.48 -2.25
C LEU A 137 14.54 -8.92 -1.73
N ALA A 138 13.50 -8.11 -1.93
CA ALA A 138 12.13 -8.49 -1.68
C ALA A 138 11.70 -9.56 -2.69
N GLN A 139 11.54 -10.82 -2.26
CA GLN A 139 11.25 -11.95 -3.16
C GLN A 139 9.75 -12.16 -3.39
N GLY A 140 8.93 -11.85 -2.41
CA GLY A 140 7.49 -12.08 -2.43
C GLY A 140 6.88 -11.83 -1.05
N ILE A 141 5.67 -12.32 -0.85
CA ILE A 141 5.00 -12.38 0.44
C ILE A 141 4.67 -13.83 0.79
N ASP A 142 4.51 -14.13 2.07
CA ASP A 142 3.97 -15.41 2.51
C ASP A 142 2.43 -15.36 2.64
N HIS A 143 1.85 -16.49 3.05
CA HIS A 143 0.39 -16.64 3.22
C HIS A 143 -0.21 -15.70 4.28
N GLU A 144 0.59 -15.12 5.17
CA GLU A 144 0.16 -14.11 6.14
C GLU A 144 0.41 -12.67 5.65
N GLY A 145 0.90 -12.49 4.41
CA GLY A 145 1.22 -11.19 3.81
C GLY A 145 2.53 -10.58 4.31
N ARG A 146 3.38 -11.35 5.02
CA ARG A 146 4.69 -10.89 5.46
C ARG A 146 5.65 -10.83 4.29
N LEU A 147 6.46 -9.77 4.22
CA LEU A 147 7.46 -9.61 3.18
C LEU A 147 8.61 -10.61 3.37
N ILE A 148 8.93 -11.36 2.33
CA ILE A 148 10.09 -12.26 2.31
C ILE A 148 11.27 -11.50 1.70
N VAL A 149 12.29 -11.25 2.51
CA VAL A 149 13.52 -10.55 2.10
C VAL A 149 14.68 -11.53 2.07
N LYS A 150 15.33 -11.68 0.92
CA LYS A 150 16.57 -12.43 0.76
C LYS A 150 17.75 -11.50 1.00
N LEU A 151 18.55 -11.83 2.02
CA LEU A 151 19.76 -11.08 2.38
C LEU A 151 20.93 -11.44 1.44
N ASP A 152 22.01 -10.67 1.52
CA ASP A 152 23.21 -10.88 0.69
C ASP A 152 23.97 -12.18 1.04
N ASP A 153 23.82 -12.69 2.28
CA ASP A 153 24.32 -14.00 2.70
C ASP A 153 23.47 -15.19 2.21
N GLY A 154 22.38 -14.90 1.47
CA GLY A 154 21.43 -15.87 0.94
C GLY A 154 20.33 -16.28 1.91
N SER A 155 20.38 -15.85 3.18
CA SER A 155 19.35 -16.17 4.17
C SER A 155 18.04 -15.43 3.85
N LEU A 156 16.91 -16.03 4.28
CA LEU A 156 15.59 -15.43 4.14
C LEU A 156 15.13 -14.86 5.48
N ARG A 157 14.51 -13.68 5.42
CA ARG A 157 13.87 -13.05 6.57
C ARG A 157 12.42 -12.73 6.23
N GLN A 158 11.52 -13.03 7.16
CA GLN A 158 10.10 -12.66 7.08
C GLN A 158 9.87 -11.41 7.93
N VAL A 159 9.26 -10.39 7.33
CA VAL A 159 8.98 -9.10 7.97
C VAL A 159 7.48 -8.89 7.99
N ALA A 160 6.89 -8.79 9.20
CA ALA A 160 5.45 -8.61 9.38
C ALA A 160 5.01 -7.14 9.28
N ALA A 161 5.88 -6.19 9.65
CA ALA A 161 5.60 -4.76 9.64
C ALA A 161 6.92 -3.96 9.59
N GLY A 162 6.86 -2.71 9.16
CA GLY A 162 7.99 -1.79 9.14
C GLY A 162 7.92 -0.85 7.94
N ASP A 163 8.68 0.23 8.03
CA ASP A 163 8.86 1.13 6.90
C ASP A 163 9.80 0.49 5.88
N VAL A 164 9.35 0.46 4.62
CA VAL A 164 10.15 -0.07 3.51
C VAL A 164 10.60 1.08 2.62
N THR A 165 11.89 1.15 2.39
CA THR A 165 12.49 2.01 1.37
C THR A 165 12.95 1.15 0.21
N ILE A 166 12.44 1.44 -1.00
CA ILE A 166 12.91 0.79 -2.22
C ILE A 166 14.21 1.48 -2.62
N LEU A 167 15.31 0.72 -2.63
CA LEU A 167 16.62 1.23 -2.97
C LEU A 167 16.73 1.41 -4.50
N LYS A 168 17.36 2.52 -4.92
CA LYS A 168 17.67 2.74 -6.34
C LYS A 168 18.67 1.66 -6.79
N LYS A 169 18.53 1.16 -8.02
CA LYS A 169 19.59 0.36 -8.63
C LYS A 169 20.86 1.21 -8.69
N ALA A 170 21.93 0.68 -8.12
CA ALA A 170 23.27 1.25 -8.33
C ALA A 170 23.65 1.18 -9.81
#